data_8c6b9902288a30c43f11668478352acf
#
_entry.id   8c6b9902288a30c43f11668478352acf
#
_cell.length_a   1.000
_cell.length_b   1.000
_cell.length_c   1.000
_cell.angle_alpha   90.00
_cell.angle_beta   90.00
_cell.angle_gamma   90.00
#
_symmetry.space_group_name_H-M   'P 1'
#
loop_
_entity.id
_entity.type
_entity.pdbx_description
1 polymer ?
#
loop_
_entity_poly.entity_id
_entity_poly.type
_entity_poly.pdbx_seq_one_letter_code
_entity_poly.pdbx_strand_id
1 'polypeptide(L)'
;MDNAKAILEGLLFLSGEEGLSIDQMMLGLKNLEMDDIRVLLDTLKEEYSSNSRGIELVEYANRFKFVTKEFVYPYGKQLFEEYKQPTLSQAAMETLAIIAYKQPITRVEIEEIRGVNCEMMLKKLV
;
A
#
# COMPACT_ATOMS: atom_id res chain seq x y z
N MET A 1 15.46 -3.41 20.36
CA MET A 1 14.55 -4.38 19.75
C MET A 1 15.09 -4.80 18.40
N ASP A 2 15.60 -6.01 18.32
CA ASP A 2 16.35 -6.43 17.13
C ASP A 2 15.46 -6.67 15.90
N ASN A 3 14.19 -6.91 16.11
CA ASN A 3 13.26 -7.19 15.02
C ASN A 3 12.29 -6.04 14.76
N ALA A 4 12.61 -4.83 15.23
CA ALA A 4 11.71 -3.68 15.07
C ALA A 4 11.38 -3.38 13.61
N LYS A 5 12.38 -3.47 12.74
CA LYS A 5 12.15 -3.22 11.32
C LYS A 5 11.19 -4.25 10.71
N ALA A 6 11.34 -5.51 11.07
CA ALA A 6 10.45 -6.56 10.59
C ALA A 6 9.04 -6.37 11.13
N ILE A 7 8.90 -5.98 12.38
CA ILE A 7 7.60 -5.71 12.97
C ILE A 7 6.94 -4.54 12.24
N LEU A 8 7.68 -3.46 12.00
CA LEU A 8 7.15 -2.30 11.29
C LEU A 8 6.70 -2.68 9.87
N GLU A 9 7.51 -3.48 9.18
CA GLU A 9 7.14 -3.98 7.86
C GLU A 9 5.82 -4.74 7.92
N GLY A 10 5.66 -5.62 8.90
CA GLY A 10 4.43 -6.38 9.08
C GLY A 10 3.22 -5.50 9.38
N LEU A 11 3.42 -4.47 10.22
CA LEU A 11 2.35 -3.54 10.54
C LEU A 11 1.91 -2.75 9.30
N LEU A 12 2.87 -2.34 8.50
CA LEU A 12 2.57 -1.65 7.24
C LEU A 12 1.79 -2.56 6.29
N PHE A 13 2.16 -3.82 6.23
CA PHE A 13 1.43 -4.78 5.43
C PHE A 13 -0.01 -4.95 5.92
N LEU A 14 -0.18 -5.04 7.23
CA LEU A 14 -1.51 -5.18 7.84
C LEU A 14 -2.40 -3.98 7.57
N SER A 15 -1.84 -2.79 7.50
CA SER A 15 -2.62 -1.57 7.27
C SER A 15 -3.20 -1.49 5.85
N GLY A 16 -2.67 -2.28 4.94
CA GLY A 16 -3.15 -2.32 3.57
C GLY A 16 -3.08 -0.96 2.89
N GLU A 17 -4.13 -0.61 2.20
CA GLU A 17 -4.18 0.63 1.41
C GLU A 17 -4.27 1.90 2.24
N GLU A 18 -4.76 1.80 3.46
CA GLU A 18 -4.88 2.97 4.31
C GLU A 18 -3.53 3.48 4.77
N GLY A 19 -2.58 2.58 4.95
CA GLY A 19 -1.28 2.93 5.47
C GLY A 19 -1.32 3.30 6.93
N LEU A 20 -0.16 3.72 7.45
CA LEU A 20 -0.02 4.12 8.84
C LEU A 20 0.68 5.46 8.93
N SER A 21 0.20 6.31 9.84
CA SER A 21 0.95 7.50 10.24
C SER A 21 2.04 7.10 11.23
N ILE A 22 2.99 7.99 11.44
CA ILE A 22 4.04 7.74 12.42
C ILE A 22 3.44 7.60 13.82
N ASP A 23 2.43 8.41 14.14
CA ASP A 23 1.75 8.30 15.44
C ASP A 23 1.15 6.92 15.64
N GLN A 24 0.54 6.35 14.61
CA GLN A 24 -0.01 5.01 14.69
C GLN A 24 1.09 3.96 14.87
N MET A 25 2.21 4.14 14.16
CA MET A 25 3.35 3.24 14.33
C MET A 25 3.88 3.26 15.74
N MET A 26 3.89 4.44 16.37
CA MET A 26 4.33 4.58 17.76
C MET A 26 3.42 3.85 18.73
N LEU A 27 2.14 3.72 18.40
CA LEU A 27 1.23 2.92 19.22
C LEU A 27 1.59 1.44 19.18
N GLY A 28 2.01 0.95 18.02
CA GLY A 28 2.42 -0.44 17.87
C GLY A 28 3.83 -0.73 18.36
N LEU A 29 4.71 0.27 18.30
CA LEU A 29 6.11 0.14 18.70
C LEU A 29 6.42 1.11 19.85
N LYS A 30 5.84 0.83 21.00
CA LYS A 30 5.83 1.76 22.13
C LYS A 30 7.19 2.08 22.71
N ASN A 31 8.18 1.23 22.46
CA ASN A 31 9.53 1.43 22.98
C ASN A 31 10.40 2.31 22.07
N LEU A 32 9.85 2.73 20.94
CA LEU A 32 10.60 3.53 19.97
C LEU A 32 10.07 4.96 19.92
N GLU A 33 10.98 5.89 19.68
CA GLU A 33 10.63 7.28 19.49
C GLU A 33 10.45 7.59 17.99
N MET A 34 9.92 8.77 17.69
CA MET A 34 9.66 9.16 16.32
C MET A 34 10.91 9.07 15.44
N ASP A 35 12.07 9.50 15.94
CA ASP A 35 13.30 9.47 15.17
C ASP A 35 13.72 8.03 14.85
N ASP A 36 13.54 7.12 15.80
CA ASP A 36 13.83 5.71 15.57
C ASP A 36 12.96 5.14 14.45
N ILE A 37 11.69 5.48 14.47
CA ILE A 37 10.75 5.01 13.45
C ILE A 37 11.11 5.58 12.09
N ARG A 38 11.49 6.85 12.02
CA ARG A 38 11.92 7.45 10.75
C ARG A 38 13.13 6.75 10.15
N VAL A 39 14.09 6.38 10.99
CA VAL A 39 15.26 5.64 10.52
C VAL A 39 14.85 4.28 9.97
N LEU A 40 13.93 3.59 10.65
CA LEU A 40 13.43 2.30 10.18
C LEU A 40 12.68 2.44 8.85
N LEU A 41 11.88 3.48 8.70
CA LEU A 41 11.15 3.74 7.47
C LEU A 41 12.09 4.01 6.31
N ASP A 42 13.14 4.80 6.54
CA ASP A 42 14.14 5.08 5.51
C ASP A 42 14.85 3.80 5.09
N THR A 43 15.17 2.94 6.04
CA THR A 43 15.81 1.67 5.75
C THR A 43 14.90 0.77 4.92
N LEU A 44 13.62 0.70 5.28
CA LEU A 44 12.65 -0.08 4.51
C LEU A 44 12.48 0.47 3.10
N LYS A 45 12.40 1.80 2.97
CA LYS A 45 12.32 2.42 1.64
C LYS A 45 13.50 2.01 0.77
N GLU A 46 14.69 2.03 1.33
CA GLU A 46 15.89 1.67 0.58
C GLU A 46 15.88 0.19 0.20
N GLU A 47 15.50 -0.68 1.12
CA GLU A 47 15.45 -2.12 0.85
C GLU A 47 14.48 -2.46 -0.27
N TYR A 48 13.39 -1.71 -0.38
CA TYR A 48 12.36 -1.94 -1.39
C TYR A 48 12.55 -1.08 -2.64
N SER A 49 13.65 -0.32 -2.73
CA SER A 49 13.90 0.52 -3.90
C SER A 49 14.42 -0.24 -5.11
N SER A 50 14.94 -1.44 -4.91
CA SER A 50 15.49 -2.25 -5.99
C SER A 50 14.39 -2.75 -6.93
N ASN A 51 14.71 -2.84 -8.22
CA ASN A 51 13.80 -3.39 -9.21
C ASN A 51 13.61 -4.89 -9.10
N SER A 52 14.30 -5.55 -8.17
CA SER A 52 14.03 -6.95 -7.84
C SER A 52 12.78 -7.10 -6.97
N ARG A 53 12.23 -6.00 -6.48
CA ARG A 53 11.03 -5.98 -5.66
C ARG A 53 9.87 -5.41 -6.46
N GLY A 54 8.71 -6.04 -6.35
CA GLY A 54 7.50 -5.56 -7.04
C GLY A 54 6.72 -4.51 -6.29
N ILE A 55 7.09 -4.24 -5.03
CA ILE A 55 6.42 -3.23 -4.21
C ILE A 55 7.43 -2.23 -3.69
N GLU A 56 6.95 -1.07 -3.27
CA GLU A 56 7.78 -0.04 -2.69
C GLU A 56 7.03 0.66 -1.57
N LEU A 57 7.77 1.23 -0.65
CA LEU A 57 7.20 1.97 0.47
C LEU A 57 7.11 3.44 0.07
N VAL A 58 5.93 4.02 0.18
CA VAL A 58 5.70 5.42 -0.17
C VAL A 58 5.03 6.15 0.97
N GLU A 59 5.24 7.45 0.99
CA GLU A 59 4.56 8.35 1.91
C GLU A 59 3.54 9.18 1.13
N TYR A 60 2.31 9.20 1.62
CA TYR A 60 1.24 9.96 0.99
C TYR A 60 0.27 10.43 2.06
N ALA A 61 0.01 11.74 2.09
CA ALA A 61 -0.92 12.34 3.05
C ALA A 61 -0.56 12.00 4.50
N ASN A 62 0.74 12.07 4.83
CA ASN A 62 1.28 11.77 6.16
C ASN A 62 1.11 10.32 6.60
N ARG A 63 0.86 9.43 5.66
CA ARG A 63 0.78 7.99 5.90
C ARG A 63 1.79 7.26 5.04
N PHE A 64 2.25 6.12 5.54
CA PHE A 64 3.19 5.27 4.82
C PHE A 64 2.48 3.99 4.45
N LYS A 65 2.70 3.53 3.23
CA LYS A 65 2.11 2.28 2.78
C LYS A 65 2.95 1.65 1.68
N PHE A 66 2.77 0.35 1.50
CA PHE A 66 3.35 -0.35 0.36
C PHE A 66 2.42 -0.25 -0.85
N VAL A 67 3.00 0.03 -1.99
CA VAL A 67 2.28 0.05 -3.27
C VAL A 67 3.10 -0.72 -4.29
N THR A 68 2.48 -1.09 -5.41
CA THR A 68 3.23 -1.74 -6.49
C THR A 68 4.12 -0.73 -7.20
N LYS A 69 5.22 -1.23 -7.74
CA LYS A 69 6.08 -0.42 -8.59
C LYS A 69 5.43 -0.24 -9.96
N GLU A 70 5.82 0.83 -10.66
CA GLU A 70 5.21 1.16 -11.94
C GLU A 70 5.28 0.04 -12.96
N PHE A 71 6.38 -0.72 -12.98
CA PHE A 71 6.53 -1.78 -13.96
C PHE A 71 5.54 -2.93 -13.76
N VAL A 72 4.87 -2.99 -12.61
CA VAL A 72 3.83 -4.00 -12.35
C VAL A 72 2.51 -3.63 -13.01
N TYR A 73 2.29 -2.34 -13.28
CA TYR A 73 1.00 -1.83 -13.75
C TYR A 73 0.44 -2.55 -14.97
N PRO A 74 1.21 -2.75 -16.07
CA PRO A 74 0.64 -3.41 -17.24
C PRO A 74 0.16 -4.83 -16.94
N TYR A 75 0.89 -5.52 -16.09
CA TYR A 75 0.54 -6.90 -15.71
C TYR A 75 -0.68 -6.95 -14.81
N GLY A 76 -0.77 -6.00 -13.85
CA GLY A 76 -1.93 -5.92 -12.99
C GLY A 76 -3.19 -5.57 -13.77
N LYS A 77 -3.06 -4.63 -14.71
CA LYS A 77 -4.18 -4.25 -15.55
C LYS A 77 -4.69 -5.44 -16.36
N GLN A 78 -3.77 -6.19 -16.95
CA GLN A 78 -4.15 -7.37 -17.73
C GLN A 78 -4.82 -8.42 -16.85
N LEU A 79 -4.30 -8.63 -15.64
CA LEU A 79 -4.87 -9.56 -14.69
C LEU A 79 -6.33 -9.22 -14.36
N PHE A 80 -6.63 -7.94 -14.16
CA PHE A 80 -7.98 -7.50 -13.83
C PHE A 80 -8.93 -7.65 -15.00
N GLU A 81 -8.47 -7.39 -16.20
CA GLU A 81 -9.27 -7.58 -17.38
C GLU A 81 -9.64 -9.05 -17.57
N GLU A 82 -8.71 -9.96 -17.24
CA GLU A 82 -8.94 -11.40 -17.36
C GLU A 82 -9.93 -11.92 -16.32
N TYR A 83 -9.71 -11.57 -15.06
CA TYR A 83 -10.49 -12.16 -13.98
C TYR A 83 -11.86 -11.57 -13.82
N LYS A 84 -12.02 -10.28 -13.98
CA LYS A 84 -13.30 -9.59 -13.86
C LYS A 84 -14.02 -9.87 -12.54
N GLN A 85 -13.27 -10.18 -11.48
CA GLN A 85 -13.84 -10.40 -10.16
C GLN A 85 -13.78 -9.09 -9.37
N PRO A 86 -14.94 -8.61 -8.89
CA PRO A 86 -14.97 -7.31 -8.22
C PRO A 86 -14.01 -7.17 -7.05
N THR A 87 -13.90 -8.21 -6.21
CA THR A 87 -13.04 -8.15 -5.04
C THR A 87 -11.57 -8.06 -5.42
N LEU A 88 -11.15 -8.83 -6.42
CA LEU A 88 -9.78 -8.78 -6.89
C LEU A 88 -9.50 -7.42 -7.53
N SER A 89 -10.42 -6.93 -8.34
CA SER A 89 -10.27 -5.64 -9.00
C SER A 89 -10.09 -4.51 -8.01
N GLN A 90 -10.88 -4.50 -6.94
CA GLN A 90 -10.78 -3.43 -5.98
C GLN A 90 -9.48 -3.46 -5.19
N ALA A 91 -9.11 -4.63 -4.66
CA ALA A 91 -7.88 -4.76 -3.90
C ALA A 91 -6.69 -4.27 -4.72
N ALA A 92 -6.67 -4.64 -5.97
CA ALA A 92 -5.57 -4.28 -6.82
C ALA A 92 -5.60 -2.82 -7.26
N MET A 93 -6.78 -2.27 -7.50
CA MET A 93 -6.88 -0.84 -7.84
C MET A 93 -6.39 0.04 -6.69
N GLU A 94 -6.66 -0.36 -5.47
CA GLU A 94 -6.17 0.38 -4.32
C GLU A 94 -4.66 0.27 -4.17
N THR A 95 -4.10 -0.89 -4.43
CA THR A 95 -2.65 -1.08 -4.41
C THR A 95 -1.98 -0.33 -5.56
N LEU A 96 -2.67 -0.18 -6.69
CA LEU A 96 -2.18 0.56 -7.84
C LEU A 96 -2.46 2.06 -7.74
N ALA A 97 -3.05 2.53 -6.67
CA ALA A 97 -3.49 3.92 -6.53
C ALA A 97 -2.36 4.93 -6.77
N ILE A 98 -1.14 4.61 -6.33
CA ILE A 98 0.00 5.51 -6.56
C ILE A 98 0.34 5.61 -8.04
N ILE A 99 0.26 4.50 -8.75
CA ILE A 99 0.50 4.50 -10.20
C ILE A 99 -0.58 5.32 -10.90
N ALA A 100 -1.83 5.13 -10.50
CA ALA A 100 -2.95 5.89 -11.01
C ALA A 100 -2.76 7.38 -10.75
N TYR A 101 -2.20 7.74 -9.61
CA TYR A 101 -1.92 9.12 -9.26
C TYR A 101 -0.85 9.73 -10.18
N LYS A 102 0.14 8.94 -10.56
CA LYS A 102 1.21 9.39 -11.46
C LYS A 102 0.77 9.42 -12.92
N GLN A 103 -0.28 8.72 -13.26
CA GLN A 103 -0.79 8.63 -14.62
C GLN A 103 -2.16 9.34 -14.70
N PRO A 104 -2.63 9.66 -15.90
CA PRO A 104 -3.89 10.41 -16.06
C PRO A 104 -5.13 9.53 -15.85
N ILE A 105 -5.17 8.79 -14.75
CA ILE A 105 -6.40 8.13 -14.34
C ILE A 105 -7.11 9.11 -13.40
N THR A 106 -8.33 9.46 -13.74
CA THR A 106 -9.05 10.46 -12.98
C THR A 106 -9.53 9.88 -11.66
N ARG A 107 -9.68 10.76 -10.69
CA ARG A 107 -10.24 10.38 -9.40
C ARG A 107 -11.64 9.78 -9.57
N VAL A 108 -12.40 10.31 -10.50
CA VAL A 108 -13.75 9.81 -10.77
C VAL A 108 -13.73 8.35 -11.20
N GLU A 109 -12.79 7.99 -12.07
CA GLU A 109 -12.67 6.61 -12.52
C GLU A 109 -12.35 5.66 -11.36
N ILE A 110 -11.44 6.07 -10.49
CA ILE A 110 -11.09 5.27 -9.33
C ILE A 110 -12.28 5.12 -8.39
N GLU A 111 -12.98 6.21 -8.15
CA GLU A 111 -14.15 6.18 -7.26
C GLU A 111 -15.29 5.35 -7.83
N GLU A 112 -15.49 5.39 -9.14
CA GLU A 112 -16.51 4.54 -9.77
C GLU A 112 -16.19 3.05 -9.57
N ILE A 113 -14.95 2.66 -9.77
CA ILE A 113 -14.53 1.29 -9.56
C ILE A 113 -14.73 0.89 -8.09
N ARG A 114 -14.32 1.74 -7.18
CA ARG A 114 -14.45 1.50 -5.75
C ARG A 114 -15.92 1.48 -5.32
N GLY A 115 -16.71 2.39 -5.85
CA GLY A 115 -18.13 2.45 -5.54
C GLY A 115 -18.88 1.20 -5.92
N VAL A 116 -18.53 0.61 -7.06
CA VAL A 116 -19.18 -0.61 -7.53
C VAL A 116 -18.80 -1.81 -6.69
N ASN A 117 -17.55 -1.88 -6.23
CA ASN A 117 -17.01 -3.10 -5.62
C ASN A 117 -16.80 -3.01 -4.11
N CYS A 118 -16.95 -1.83 -3.53
CA CYS A 118 -16.54 -1.57 -2.15
C CYS A 118 -17.24 -2.49 -1.15
N GLU A 119 -18.54 -2.64 -1.24
CA GLU A 119 -19.27 -3.47 -0.30
C GLU A 119 -18.89 -4.94 -0.38
N MET A 120 -18.71 -5.43 -1.59
CA MET A 120 -18.31 -6.82 -1.81
C MET A 120 -16.92 -7.07 -1.26
N MET A 121 -16.03 -6.11 -1.47
CA MET A 121 -14.68 -6.17 -0.96
C MET A 121 -14.66 -6.24 0.55
N LEU A 122 -15.40 -5.35 1.20
CA LEU A 122 -15.47 -5.32 2.66
C LEU A 122 -16.02 -6.60 3.25
N LYS A 123 -17.02 -7.18 2.62
CA LYS A 123 -17.62 -8.43 3.08
C LYS A 123 -16.64 -9.59 3.02
N LYS A 124 -15.72 -9.57 2.06
CA LYS A 124 -14.75 -10.66 1.89
C LYS A 124 -13.50 -10.49 2.72
N LEU A 125 -13.12 -9.24 3.01
CA LEU A 125 -11.92 -8.97 3.80
C LEU A 125 -12.17 -9.05 5.30
N VAL A 126 -13.38 -8.86 5.73
CA VAL A 126 -13.79 -8.99 7.13
C VAL A 126 -14.26 -10.42 7.41
#